data_f51714f0433ecbd1f8255bd798e92433
#
_entry.id   f51714f0433ecbd1f8255bd798e92433
#
_cell.length_a   1.000
_cell.length_b   1.000
_cell.length_c   1.000
_cell.angle_alpha   90.00
_cell.angle_beta   90.00
_cell.angle_gamma   90.00
#
_symmetry.space_group_name_H-M   'P 1'
#
loop_
_entity.id
_entity.type
_entity.pdbx_description
1 polymer ?
#
loop_
_entity_poly.entity_id
_entity_poly.type
_entity_poly.pdbx_seq_one_letter_code
_entity_poly.pdbx_strand_id
1 'polypeptide(L)'
;MTELNAPMRVGLRIKELRGGLGMSQESFAYSIEMSRTYLAEVEVGRRNVSIENVDRIARGLGVSLREFFDSELFGGKPLQSSEADGAAL
;
A
#
# COMPACT_ATOMS: atom_id res chain seq x y z
N MET A 1 -5.53 13.32 17.27
CA MET A 1 -5.63 12.80 15.95
C MET A 1 -4.53 11.82 15.63
N THR A 2 -4.84 10.75 15.08
CA THR A 2 -3.88 9.69 14.85
C THR A 2 -3.38 9.72 13.44
N GLU A 3 -2.08 9.68 13.28
CA GLU A 3 -1.53 9.58 11.96
C GLU A 3 -1.69 8.17 11.43
N LEU A 4 -1.83 8.05 10.13
CA LEU A 4 -1.89 6.74 9.51
C LEU A 4 -0.47 6.19 9.44
N ASN A 5 -0.29 4.95 9.87
CA ASN A 5 1.00 4.30 9.76
C ASN A 5 1.17 3.76 8.33
N ALA A 6 2.36 3.29 8.00
CA ALA A 6 2.66 2.85 6.65
C ALA A 6 1.74 1.74 6.14
N PRO A 7 1.45 0.69 6.94
CA PRO A 7 0.53 -0.33 6.44
C PRO A 7 -0.85 0.23 6.12
N MET A 8 -1.35 1.18 6.92
CA MET A 8 -2.64 1.79 6.65
C MET A 8 -2.62 2.60 5.37
N ARG A 9 -1.53 3.33 5.12
CA ARG A 9 -1.43 4.12 3.90
C ARG A 9 -1.38 3.23 2.67
N VAL A 10 -0.63 2.13 2.76
CA VAL A 10 -0.57 1.17 1.66
C VAL A 10 -1.97 0.58 1.42
N GLY A 11 -2.66 0.21 2.49
CA GLY A 11 -3.99 -0.36 2.37
C GLY A 11 -4.99 0.59 1.72
N LEU A 12 -4.92 1.87 2.11
CA LEU A 12 -5.81 2.86 1.52
C LEU A 12 -5.52 3.06 0.04
N ARG A 13 -4.24 3.02 -0.34
CA ARG A 13 -3.87 3.17 -1.73
C ARG A 13 -4.41 2.01 -2.58
N ILE A 14 -4.32 0.79 -2.05
CA ILE A 14 -4.85 -0.37 -2.73
C ILE A 14 -6.35 -0.20 -2.93
N LYS A 15 -7.04 0.20 -1.88
CA LYS A 15 -8.49 0.35 -1.95
C LYS A 15 -8.87 1.44 -2.96
N GLU A 16 -8.11 2.52 -2.99
CA GLU A 16 -8.37 3.60 -3.91
C GLU A 16 -8.21 3.14 -5.36
N LEU A 17 -7.12 2.47 -5.66
CA LEU A 17 -6.86 2.02 -7.02
C LEU A 17 -7.84 0.92 -7.45
N ARG A 18 -8.16 0.02 -6.53
CA ARG A 18 -9.12 -1.04 -6.81
C ARG A 18 -10.50 -0.44 -7.08
N GLY A 19 -10.88 0.54 -6.27
CA GLY A 19 -12.16 1.21 -6.45
C GLY A 19 -12.23 1.94 -7.78
N GLY A 20 -11.11 2.51 -8.20
CA GLY A 20 -11.04 3.18 -9.49
C GLY A 20 -11.24 2.24 -10.65
N LEU A 21 -10.97 0.95 -10.46
CA LEU A 21 -11.21 -0.05 -11.49
C LEU A 21 -12.58 -0.69 -11.35
N GLY A 22 -13.33 -0.33 -10.31
CA GLY A 22 -14.65 -0.91 -10.08
C GLY A 22 -14.60 -2.36 -9.64
N MET A 23 -13.49 -2.84 -9.09
CA MET A 23 -13.37 -4.22 -8.70
C MET A 23 -13.69 -4.43 -7.23
N SER A 24 -14.38 -5.51 -6.91
CA SER A 24 -14.60 -5.89 -5.51
C SER A 24 -13.34 -6.49 -4.94
N GLN A 25 -13.23 -6.55 -3.62
CA GLN A 25 -12.11 -7.22 -2.98
C GLN A 25 -12.00 -8.65 -3.44
N GLU A 26 -13.13 -9.33 -3.50
CA GLU A 26 -13.13 -10.75 -3.85
C GLU A 26 -12.65 -10.97 -5.28
N SER A 27 -13.16 -10.19 -6.23
CA SER A 27 -12.74 -10.31 -7.61
C SER A 27 -11.28 -10.00 -7.77
N PHE A 28 -10.80 -8.95 -7.11
CA PHE A 28 -9.41 -8.57 -7.24
C PHE A 28 -8.49 -9.61 -6.63
N ALA A 29 -8.82 -10.08 -5.43
CA ALA A 29 -8.00 -11.10 -4.78
C ALA A 29 -7.91 -12.34 -5.66
N TYR A 30 -9.04 -12.75 -6.23
CA TYR A 30 -9.06 -13.90 -7.10
C TYR A 30 -8.15 -13.67 -8.31
N SER A 31 -8.21 -12.49 -8.90
CA SER A 31 -7.45 -12.22 -10.11
C SER A 31 -5.95 -12.25 -9.90
N ILE A 32 -5.46 -12.01 -8.70
CA ILE A 32 -4.04 -12.07 -8.43
C ILE A 32 -3.67 -13.29 -7.57
N GLU A 33 -4.61 -14.22 -7.45
CA GLU A 33 -4.39 -15.47 -6.70
C GLU A 33 -3.95 -15.19 -5.28
N MET A 34 -4.64 -14.27 -4.63
CA MET A 34 -4.34 -13.89 -3.26
C MET A 34 -5.58 -14.17 -2.41
N SER A 35 -5.37 -14.57 -1.16
CA SER A 35 -6.47 -14.80 -0.26
C SER A 35 -7.26 -13.52 -0.06
N ARG A 36 -8.59 -13.60 -0.13
CA ARG A 36 -9.41 -12.43 0.11
C ARG A 36 -9.26 -11.95 1.54
N THR A 37 -9.14 -12.87 2.49
CA THR A 37 -8.94 -12.50 3.88
C THR A 37 -7.64 -11.73 4.05
N TYR A 38 -6.58 -12.18 3.39
CA TYR A 38 -5.31 -11.48 3.46
C TYR A 38 -5.43 -10.08 2.85
N LEU A 39 -6.04 -9.98 1.66
CA LEU A 39 -6.19 -8.68 1.02
C LEU A 39 -7.02 -7.75 1.89
N ALA A 40 -8.08 -8.25 2.50
CA ALA A 40 -8.91 -7.42 3.37
C ALA A 40 -8.11 -6.88 4.54
N GLU A 41 -7.25 -7.71 5.13
CA GLU A 41 -6.42 -7.27 6.24
C GLU A 41 -5.37 -6.27 5.80
N VAL A 42 -4.83 -6.44 4.60
CA VAL A 42 -3.87 -5.48 4.06
C VAL A 42 -4.56 -4.14 3.85
N GLU A 43 -5.78 -4.14 3.32
CA GLU A 43 -6.48 -2.89 3.02
C GLU A 43 -6.82 -2.09 4.28
N VAL A 44 -7.00 -2.75 5.42
CA VAL A 44 -7.27 -2.01 6.66
C VAL A 44 -6.00 -1.81 7.49
N GLY A 45 -4.86 -2.19 6.98
CA GLY A 45 -3.59 -1.90 7.65
C GLY A 45 -3.23 -2.85 8.76
N ARG A 46 -3.79 -4.05 8.77
CA ARG A 46 -3.50 -5.03 9.82
C ARG A 46 -2.33 -5.93 9.50
N ARG A 47 -1.72 -5.76 8.34
CA ARG A 47 -0.61 -6.59 7.92
C ARG A 47 0.56 -5.74 7.51
N ASN A 48 1.76 -6.18 7.83
CA ASN A 48 2.96 -5.61 7.25
C ASN A 48 3.17 -6.35 5.93
N VAL A 49 2.62 -5.80 4.87
CA VAL A 49 2.67 -6.48 3.59
C VAL A 49 4.09 -6.39 3.04
N SER A 50 4.61 -7.48 2.51
CA SER A 50 5.95 -7.48 1.94
C SER A 50 5.97 -6.64 0.67
N ILE A 51 7.15 -6.13 0.33
CA ILE A 51 7.26 -5.34 -0.89
C ILE A 51 6.95 -6.21 -2.11
N GLU A 52 7.24 -7.50 -2.04
CA GLU A 52 6.91 -8.39 -3.14
C GLU A 52 5.42 -8.49 -3.32
N ASN A 53 4.66 -8.54 -2.24
CA ASN A 53 3.22 -8.59 -2.34
C ASN A 53 2.65 -7.25 -2.76
N VAL A 54 3.27 -6.14 -2.37
CA VAL A 54 2.86 -4.83 -2.86
C VAL A 54 3.05 -4.78 -4.38
N ASP A 55 4.18 -5.28 -4.87
CA ASP A 55 4.45 -5.30 -6.30
C ASP A 55 3.41 -6.15 -7.03
N ARG A 56 3.07 -7.31 -6.47
CA ARG A 56 2.08 -8.19 -7.07
C ARG A 56 0.71 -7.51 -7.13
N ILE A 57 0.34 -6.82 -6.06
CA ILE A 57 -0.93 -6.10 -6.01
C ILE A 57 -0.90 -4.95 -7.03
N ALA A 58 0.19 -4.20 -7.10
CA ALA A 58 0.30 -3.09 -8.03
C ALA A 58 0.16 -3.58 -9.47
N ARG A 59 0.84 -4.68 -9.82
CA ARG A 59 0.74 -5.22 -11.16
C ARG A 59 -0.67 -5.67 -11.46
N GLY A 60 -1.35 -6.27 -10.50
CA GLY A 60 -2.73 -6.66 -10.68
C GLY A 60 -3.65 -5.46 -10.87
N LEU A 61 -3.28 -4.32 -10.30
CA LEU A 61 -4.05 -3.10 -10.48
C LEU A 61 -3.66 -2.37 -11.77
N GLY A 62 -2.66 -2.88 -12.48
CA GLY A 62 -2.25 -2.28 -13.73
C GLY A 62 -1.32 -1.10 -13.57
N VAL A 63 -0.65 -0.97 -12.44
CA VAL A 63 0.27 0.14 -12.21
C VAL A 63 1.65 -0.38 -11.82
N SER A 64 2.66 0.45 -12.04
CA SER A 64 4.01 0.11 -11.59
C SER A 64 4.12 0.46 -10.12
N LEU A 65 5.19 0.02 -9.48
CA LEU A 65 5.43 0.41 -8.09
C LEU A 65 5.59 1.93 -7.99
N ARG A 66 6.21 2.55 -9.00
CA ARG A 66 6.34 4.00 -9.00
C ARG A 66 4.96 4.65 -8.96
N GLU A 67 4.05 4.20 -9.82
CA GLU A 67 2.72 4.77 -9.86
C GLU A 67 1.95 4.46 -8.60
N PHE A 68 2.16 3.27 -8.06
CA PHE A 68 1.47 2.90 -6.84
C PHE A 68 1.79 3.88 -5.72
N PHE A 69 3.06 4.26 -5.59
CA PHE A 69 3.46 5.15 -4.51
C PHE A 69 3.37 6.64 -4.88
N ASP A 70 2.88 6.96 -6.06
CA ASP A 70 2.72 8.34 -6.47
C ASP A 70 1.37 8.83 -5.93
N SER A 71 1.32 9.15 -4.67
CA SER A 71 0.10 9.54 -3.98
C SER A 71 0.45 10.37 -2.77
N GLU A 72 -0.44 11.29 -2.45
CA GLU A 72 -0.25 12.10 -1.27
C GLU A 72 -0.24 11.26 0.00
N LEU A 73 -0.79 10.07 -0.06
CA LEU A 73 -0.75 9.18 1.10
C LEU A 73 0.68 8.91 1.56
N PHE A 74 1.65 9.02 0.66
CA PHE A 74 3.03 8.70 0.98
C PHE A 74 3.91 9.94 1.07
N GLY A 75 3.29 11.11 1.13
CA GLY A 75 4.03 12.35 1.04
C GLY A 75 4.61 12.89 2.32
N GLY A 76 4.27 12.45 3.43
CA GLY A 76 4.69 12.99 4.70
C GLY A 76 6.13 13.42 4.79
N LYS A 77 6.51 13.93 5.93
CA LYS A 77 7.86 14.39 6.12
C LYS A 77 8.81 13.24 6.36
N PRO A 78 10.01 13.31 5.86
CA PRO A 78 11.01 12.31 6.19
C PRO A 78 11.40 12.46 7.67
N LEU A 79 12.08 11.48 8.19
CA LEU A 79 12.54 11.56 9.54
C LEU A 79 13.51 12.72 9.67
N GLN A 80 13.49 13.34 10.83
CA GLN A 80 14.28 14.51 10.99
C GLN A 80 15.70 14.23 10.96
N SER A 81 16.33 15.23 10.51
CA SER A 81 17.58 15.00 10.22
C SER A 81 18.57 14.96 11.20
N SER A 82 18.46 15.64 12.20
CA SER A 82 19.52 15.56 13.09
C SER A 82 19.75 14.12 13.13
N GLU A 83 18.71 13.52 13.02
CA GLU A 83 18.80 12.22 13.00
C GLU A 83 19.27 11.78 11.80
N ALA A 84 18.86 12.29 10.83
CA ALA A 84 19.19 11.75 9.64
C ALA A 84 20.61 11.80 9.48
N ASP A 85 21.13 12.78 9.89
CA ASP A 85 22.39 12.86 9.50
C ASP A 85 23.00 11.86 10.09
N GLY A 86 22.63 11.70 10.83
CA GLY A 86 23.30 10.79 11.18
C GLY A 86 23.14 9.73 10.45
N ALA A 87 22.57 9.59 10.51
CA ALA A 87 22.53 8.58 10.00
C ALA A 87 23.06 8.22 9.09
N ALA A 88 23.23 8.47 9.06
CA ALA A 88 23.49 8.08 8.31
C ALA A 88 23.86 7.20 8.16
N LEU A 89 23.94 6.91 8.22
CA LEU A 89 24.22 6.11 7.93
C LEU A 89 24.66 5.88 7.58
#